data_7b36ab15eae044af931f6ef9eb569f61
#
_entry.id   7b36ab15eae044af931f6ef9eb569f61
#
_cell.length_a   1.000
_cell.length_b   1.000
_cell.length_c   1.000
_cell.angle_alpha   90.00
_cell.angle_beta   90.00
_cell.angle_gamma   90.00
#
_symmetry.space_group_name_H-M   'P 1'
#
loop_
_entity.id
_entity.type
_entity.pdbx_description
1 polymer ?
#
loop_
_entity_poly.entity_id
_entity_poly.type
_entity_poly.pdbx_seq_one_letter_code
_entity_poly.pdbx_strand_id
1 'polypeptide(L)'
;MNKILLNDLLNINDDEIDKVKVKFNQTNYENTNPMEEYKKDPEIVNDRWLFWRSKQRYFNVGQIAICLLRLSYDTWLLTTIKEVERELNVTNGINYEGREIEKYRCYFGRVILKHHKTYQSQGRYFKEIQDELEILEILPSVFDGESFPGYDNVRLSFQQLETIITRKKSDWIGALQNQKAVYLITDKSNGKLYVGSATSDNGMLLDRWTSYIKNGHGGNKSLIALIKEKGFDYIKNNFQYSILENYNAKTDDNVILQREQWWKETLKSKDFGYNCN
;
A
#
# COMPACT_ATOMS: atom_id res chain seq x y z
N MET A 1 22.47 4.89 21.60
CA MET A 1 22.81 4.65 20.19
C MET A 1 22.77 5.98 19.47
N ASN A 2 23.78 6.27 18.66
CA ASN A 2 23.73 7.47 17.82
C ASN A 2 22.64 7.28 16.78
N LYS A 3 21.81 8.30 16.58
CA LYS A 3 20.80 8.32 15.51
C LYS A 3 21.52 8.45 14.18
N ILE A 4 20.97 7.79 13.16
CA ILE A 4 21.39 8.01 11.77
C ILE A 4 20.37 9.00 11.18
N LEU A 5 20.85 10.12 10.70
CA LEU A 5 20.02 11.19 10.15
C LEU A 5 19.93 11.10 8.62
N LEU A 6 18.90 11.68 8.06
CA LEU A 6 18.72 11.65 6.61
C LEU A 6 19.92 12.27 5.87
N ASN A 7 20.55 13.31 6.43
CA ASN A 7 21.72 13.94 5.80
C ASN A 7 22.98 13.09 5.86
N ASP A 8 23.11 12.17 6.83
CA ASP A 8 24.20 11.18 6.83
C ASP A 8 24.15 10.27 5.59
N LEU A 9 22.94 10.05 5.07
CA LEU A 9 22.69 9.24 3.87
C LEU A 9 22.80 10.07 2.58
N LEU A 10 22.19 11.27 2.56
CA LEU A 10 22.13 12.12 1.36
C LEU A 10 23.43 12.88 1.10
N ASN A 11 24.21 13.14 2.15
CA ASN A 11 25.47 13.89 2.10
C ASN A 11 25.34 15.20 1.33
N ILE A 12 24.30 15.99 1.68
CA ILE A 12 24.09 17.34 1.16
C ILE A 12 25.07 18.27 1.89
N ASN A 13 25.87 18.99 1.13
CA ASN A 13 26.87 19.89 1.69
C ASN A 13 26.27 21.22 2.13
N ASP A 14 27.03 21.99 2.92
CA ASP A 14 26.60 23.26 3.50
C ASP A 14 26.29 24.33 2.44
N ASP A 15 26.92 24.27 1.28
CA ASP A 15 26.67 25.23 0.19
C ASP A 15 25.33 24.98 -0.53
N GLU A 16 24.84 23.75 -0.49
CA GLU A 16 23.58 23.34 -1.14
C GLU A 16 22.40 23.31 -0.17
N ILE A 17 22.64 23.13 1.14
CA ILE A 17 21.59 22.87 2.13
C ILE A 17 20.54 23.98 2.22
N ASP A 18 20.93 25.21 2.00
CA ASP A 18 20.04 26.39 2.01
C ASP A 18 19.03 26.37 0.84
N LYS A 19 19.30 25.59 -0.22
CA LYS A 19 18.42 25.42 -1.36
C LYS A 19 17.45 24.26 -1.19
N VAL A 20 17.61 23.43 -0.16
CA VAL A 20 16.85 22.21 0.02
C VAL A 20 15.61 22.47 0.86
N LYS A 21 14.46 22.05 0.34
CA LYS A 21 13.18 22.07 1.05
C LYS A 21 12.55 20.70 1.10
N VAL A 22 11.93 20.39 2.23
CA VAL A 22 11.16 19.18 2.45
C VAL A 22 9.68 19.50 2.33
N LYS A 23 8.93 18.71 1.56
CA LYS A 23 7.48 18.75 1.54
C LYS A 23 6.90 17.47 2.15
N PHE A 24 6.02 17.68 3.13
CA PHE A 24 5.33 16.64 3.87
C PHE A 24 3.94 16.42 3.29
N ASN A 25 3.73 15.27 2.65
CA ASN A 25 2.45 14.90 2.04
C ASN A 25 1.68 13.97 2.98
N GLN A 26 0.52 14.42 3.40
CA GLN A 26 -0.40 13.72 4.31
C GLN A 26 -1.83 13.98 3.88
N THR A 27 -2.80 13.24 4.43
CA THR A 27 -4.23 13.46 4.17
C THR A 27 -4.57 14.93 4.31
N ASN A 28 -5.19 15.50 3.29
CA ASN A 28 -5.59 16.90 3.25
C ASN A 28 -6.96 17.13 3.92
N TYR A 29 -7.42 18.38 3.98
CA TYR A 29 -8.71 18.75 4.56
C TYR A 29 -9.93 18.21 3.78
N GLU A 30 -9.75 17.80 2.51
CA GLU A 30 -10.77 17.15 1.68
C GLU A 30 -10.80 15.64 1.86
N ASN A 31 -10.08 15.10 2.86
CA ASN A 31 -9.89 13.67 3.11
C ASN A 31 -9.23 12.90 1.96
N THR A 32 -8.55 13.57 1.04
CA THR A 32 -7.74 12.88 0.04
C THR A 32 -6.47 12.36 0.70
N ASN A 33 -6.25 11.06 0.59
CA ASN A 33 -5.10 10.39 1.19
C ASN A 33 -4.02 10.16 0.12
N PRO A 34 -2.86 10.84 0.20
CA PRO A 34 -1.78 10.68 -0.76
C PRO A 34 -1.19 9.26 -0.77
N MET A 35 -1.32 8.50 0.31
CA MET A 35 -0.90 7.10 0.36
C MET A 35 -1.70 6.22 -0.62
N GLU A 36 -3.02 6.41 -0.69
CA GLU A 36 -3.87 5.65 -1.62
C GLU A 36 -3.58 6.03 -3.08
N GLU A 37 -3.17 7.26 -3.34
CA GLU A 37 -2.74 7.68 -4.68
C GLU A 37 -1.34 7.14 -5.02
N TYR A 38 -0.41 7.15 -4.06
CA TYR A 38 0.92 6.56 -4.23
C TYR A 38 0.88 5.05 -4.54
N LYS A 39 -0.03 4.32 -3.88
CA LYS A 39 -0.24 2.89 -4.15
C LYS A 39 -0.70 2.63 -5.59
N LYS A 40 -1.48 3.54 -6.17
CA LYS A 40 -1.95 3.43 -7.56
C LYS A 40 -0.84 3.79 -8.55
N ASP A 41 -0.21 4.93 -8.33
CA ASP A 41 0.87 5.47 -9.14
C ASP A 41 1.74 6.41 -8.28
N PRO A 42 2.99 6.04 -7.97
CA PRO A 42 3.91 6.88 -7.21
C PRO A 42 4.11 8.28 -7.80
N GLU A 43 4.03 8.43 -9.13
CA GLU A 43 4.23 9.72 -9.80
C GLU A 43 3.12 10.73 -9.47
N ILE A 44 1.95 10.29 -9.06
CA ILE A 44 0.93 11.21 -8.55
C ILE A 44 1.44 11.96 -7.32
N VAL A 45 2.14 11.29 -6.42
CA VAL A 45 2.71 11.93 -5.22
C VAL A 45 4.01 12.68 -5.57
N ASN A 46 4.86 12.07 -6.39
CA ASN A 46 6.17 12.61 -6.75
C ASN A 46 6.12 13.86 -7.61
N ASP A 47 5.01 14.10 -8.31
CA ASP A 47 4.79 15.30 -9.14
C ASP A 47 3.63 16.13 -8.62
N ARG A 48 2.40 15.58 -8.61
CA ARG A 48 1.20 16.37 -8.30
C ARG A 48 1.20 16.87 -6.87
N TRP A 49 1.40 16.00 -5.89
CA TRP A 49 1.42 16.41 -4.48
C TRP A 49 2.66 17.22 -4.14
N LEU A 50 3.84 16.82 -4.65
CA LEU A 50 5.07 17.56 -4.40
C LEU A 50 4.98 19.00 -4.91
N PHE A 51 4.46 19.18 -6.12
CA PHE A 51 4.48 20.46 -6.84
C PHE A 51 3.14 21.19 -6.83
N TRP A 52 2.16 20.69 -6.07
CA TRP A 52 0.92 21.43 -5.85
C TRP A 52 1.16 22.71 -5.08
N ARG A 53 0.59 23.81 -5.56
CA ARG A 53 0.57 25.10 -4.91
C ARG A 53 -0.86 25.56 -4.64
N SER A 54 -1.12 26.01 -3.41
CA SER A 54 -2.29 26.81 -3.07
C SER A 54 -2.02 28.30 -3.37
N LYS A 55 -2.26 29.19 -2.44
CA LYS A 55 -1.97 30.64 -2.61
C LYS A 55 -0.48 30.96 -2.48
N GLN A 56 0.23 30.30 -1.56
CA GLN A 56 1.64 30.57 -1.27
C GLN A 56 2.58 29.77 -2.18
N ARG A 57 3.71 30.38 -2.55
CA ARG A 57 4.81 29.69 -3.22
C ARG A 57 5.55 28.81 -2.22
N TYR A 58 5.79 27.54 -2.58
CA TYR A 58 6.60 26.65 -1.78
C TYR A 58 8.04 26.58 -2.26
N PHE A 59 8.27 26.61 -3.56
CA PHE A 59 9.58 26.46 -4.16
C PHE A 59 9.94 27.65 -5.05
N ASN A 60 11.25 27.81 -5.28
CA ASN A 60 11.83 28.63 -6.34
C ASN A 60 12.58 27.72 -7.31
N VAL A 61 12.75 28.15 -8.54
CA VAL A 61 13.58 27.45 -9.55
C VAL A 61 15.01 27.31 -9.02
N GLY A 62 15.62 26.15 -9.21
CA GLY A 62 16.95 25.79 -8.71
C GLY A 62 16.97 25.26 -7.27
N GLN A 63 15.82 25.20 -6.58
CA GLN A 63 15.73 24.54 -5.28
C GLN A 63 15.59 23.03 -5.42
N ILE A 64 16.06 22.31 -4.41
CA ILE A 64 15.91 20.86 -4.28
C ILE A 64 14.68 20.56 -3.41
N ALA A 65 13.75 19.79 -3.95
CA ALA A 65 12.52 19.38 -3.29
C ALA A 65 12.61 17.93 -2.82
N ILE A 66 12.63 17.69 -1.52
CA ILE A 66 12.52 16.37 -0.90
C ILE A 66 11.04 16.07 -0.65
N CYS A 67 10.54 14.98 -1.20
CA CYS A 67 9.16 14.54 -1.05
C CYS A 67 9.06 13.48 0.04
N LEU A 68 8.32 13.78 1.10
CA LEU A 68 8.01 12.85 2.18
C LEU A 68 6.51 12.53 2.19
N LEU A 69 6.19 11.23 2.24
CA LEU A 69 4.83 10.70 2.30
C LEU A 69 4.59 10.09 3.68
N ARG A 70 3.49 10.46 4.32
CA ARG A 70 3.14 9.96 5.64
C ARG A 70 2.71 8.51 5.61
N LEU A 71 3.40 7.65 6.38
CA LEU A 71 3.04 6.25 6.60
C LEU A 71 2.17 6.08 7.85
N SER A 72 2.57 6.72 8.95
CA SER A 72 1.84 6.73 10.23
C SER A 72 2.04 8.05 10.96
N TYR A 73 1.70 8.14 12.23
CA TYR A 73 1.74 9.39 12.99
C TYR A 73 3.09 10.13 12.89
N ASP A 74 4.21 9.44 13.09
CA ASP A 74 5.57 9.99 13.09
C ASP A 74 6.48 9.37 12.04
N THR A 75 5.97 8.57 11.12
CA THR A 75 6.79 7.88 10.12
C THR A 75 6.49 8.36 8.72
N TRP A 76 7.56 8.57 7.95
CA TRP A 76 7.53 9.15 6.62
C TRP A 76 8.37 8.34 5.64
N LEU A 77 7.89 8.18 4.44
CA LEU A 77 8.61 7.55 3.33
C LEU A 77 9.23 8.64 2.45
N LEU A 78 10.53 8.53 2.18
CA LEU A 78 11.18 9.32 1.15
C LEU A 78 10.77 8.79 -0.22
N THR A 79 9.93 9.52 -0.96
CA THR A 79 9.40 9.04 -2.24
C THR A 79 10.21 9.48 -3.44
N THR A 80 10.72 10.72 -3.43
CA THR A 80 11.60 11.27 -4.47
C THR A 80 12.37 12.50 -3.98
N ILE A 81 13.43 12.87 -4.70
CA ILE A 81 14.15 14.15 -4.56
C ILE A 81 14.30 14.72 -5.97
N LYS A 82 13.75 15.93 -6.18
CA LYS A 82 13.77 16.61 -7.49
C LYS A 82 14.39 17.99 -7.41
N GLU A 83 15.10 18.41 -8.44
CA GLU A 83 15.47 19.79 -8.67
C GLU A 83 14.31 20.50 -9.36
N VAL A 84 13.90 21.66 -8.85
CA VAL A 84 12.84 22.48 -9.45
C VAL A 84 13.40 23.22 -10.66
N GLU A 85 12.97 22.84 -11.85
CA GLU A 85 13.49 23.39 -13.11
C GLU A 85 12.65 24.56 -13.65
N ARG A 86 11.33 24.52 -13.41
CA ARG A 86 10.41 25.51 -13.97
C ARG A 86 9.26 25.82 -13.03
N GLU A 87 8.84 27.09 -12.96
CA GLU A 87 7.59 27.53 -12.36
C GLU A 87 6.56 27.82 -13.44
N LEU A 88 5.34 27.25 -13.30
CA LEU A 88 4.27 27.34 -14.28
C LEU A 88 3.32 28.52 -14.02
N ASN A 89 3.48 29.22 -12.91
CA ASN A 89 2.61 30.33 -12.45
C ASN A 89 1.14 29.91 -12.27
N VAL A 90 0.89 28.66 -11.88
CA VAL A 90 -0.43 28.12 -11.58
C VAL A 90 -0.73 28.28 -10.10
N THR A 91 -1.94 28.73 -9.76
CA THR A 91 -2.47 28.79 -8.38
C THR A 91 -3.58 27.77 -8.23
N ASN A 92 -3.64 27.09 -7.08
CA ASN A 92 -4.52 25.96 -6.81
C ASN A 92 -4.35 24.82 -7.85
N GLY A 93 -3.11 24.45 -8.09
CA GLY A 93 -2.76 23.41 -9.06
C GLY A 93 -1.28 23.05 -9.01
N ILE A 94 -0.84 22.24 -9.95
CA ILE A 94 0.56 21.87 -10.14
C ILE A 94 1.28 23.13 -10.69
N ASN A 95 2.20 23.68 -9.90
CA ASN A 95 2.86 24.95 -10.22
C ASN A 95 4.31 24.80 -10.64
N TYR A 96 4.91 23.65 -10.46
CA TYR A 96 6.31 23.43 -10.75
C TYR A 96 6.50 22.20 -11.61
N GLU A 97 7.61 22.19 -12.35
CA GLU A 97 8.20 21.02 -12.97
C GLU A 97 9.61 20.86 -12.43
N GLY A 98 10.03 19.61 -12.29
CA GLY A 98 11.36 19.31 -11.79
C GLY A 98 11.83 17.95 -12.23
N ARG A 99 13.13 17.76 -12.18
CA ARG A 99 13.83 16.55 -12.59
C ARG A 99 14.36 15.80 -11.36
N GLU A 100 14.20 14.49 -11.36
CA GLU A 100 14.80 13.63 -10.33
C GLU A 100 16.33 13.80 -10.29
N ILE A 101 16.87 13.83 -9.07
CA ILE A 101 18.31 13.87 -8.85
C ILE A 101 18.80 12.42 -8.77
N GLU A 102 19.37 11.93 -9.87
CA GLU A 102 19.73 10.53 -10.11
C GLU A 102 20.59 9.92 -8.99
N LYS A 103 21.53 10.67 -8.41
CA LYS A 103 22.39 10.19 -7.32
C LYS A 103 21.62 9.66 -6.10
N TYR A 104 20.37 10.08 -5.91
CA TYR A 104 19.52 9.68 -4.78
C TYR A 104 18.49 8.61 -5.13
N ARG A 105 18.38 8.23 -6.39
CA ARG A 105 17.33 7.33 -6.88
C ARG A 105 17.28 5.97 -6.17
N CYS A 106 18.43 5.45 -5.75
CA CYS A 106 18.50 4.20 -4.98
C CYS A 106 17.79 4.25 -3.62
N TYR A 107 17.45 5.44 -3.12
CA TYR A 107 16.74 5.66 -1.86
C TYR A 107 15.24 5.87 -2.03
N PHE A 108 14.77 6.19 -3.23
CA PHE A 108 13.37 6.52 -3.49
C PHE A 108 12.46 5.34 -3.21
N GLY A 109 11.41 5.62 -2.42
CA GLY A 109 10.48 4.60 -1.96
C GLY A 109 11.07 3.56 -1.01
N ARG A 110 12.29 3.77 -0.46
CA ARG A 110 12.97 2.78 0.38
C ARG A 110 13.35 3.29 1.76
N VAL A 111 13.54 4.58 1.93
CA VAL A 111 13.97 5.15 3.21
C VAL A 111 12.75 5.56 4.03
N ILE A 112 12.58 4.94 5.20
CA ILE A 112 11.57 5.28 6.19
C ILE A 112 12.21 6.13 7.28
N LEU A 113 11.60 7.28 7.55
CA LEU A 113 12.08 8.29 8.48
C LEU A 113 11.13 8.42 9.67
N LYS A 114 11.68 8.73 10.83
CA LYS A 114 10.95 9.24 11.99
C LYS A 114 11.09 10.75 12.06
N HIS A 115 9.96 11.45 12.16
CA HIS A 115 9.89 12.88 12.41
C HIS A 115 8.54 13.24 13.03
N HIS A 116 8.57 13.83 14.22
CA HIS A 116 7.36 14.33 14.88
C HIS A 116 7.03 15.73 14.38
N LYS A 117 6.11 15.80 13.42
CA LYS A 117 5.72 17.07 12.79
C LYS A 117 4.73 17.84 13.69
N THR A 118 5.21 18.90 14.36
CA THR A 118 4.42 19.75 15.27
C THR A 118 3.80 20.98 14.60
N TYR A 119 4.16 21.29 13.37
CA TYR A 119 3.75 22.48 12.63
C TYR A 119 2.74 22.18 11.52
N GLN A 120 1.89 23.16 11.17
CA GLN A 120 0.87 23.01 10.13
C GLN A 120 1.44 23.09 8.70
N SER A 121 2.51 23.86 8.49
CA SER A 121 3.11 24.03 7.16
C SER A 121 3.46 22.68 6.53
N GLN A 122 3.15 22.51 5.25
CA GLN A 122 3.53 21.31 4.49
C GLN A 122 4.99 21.37 4.01
N GLY A 123 5.61 22.54 3.98
CA GLY A 123 6.99 22.74 3.52
C GLY A 123 7.88 23.35 4.61
N ARG A 124 9.12 22.86 4.69
CA ARG A 124 10.17 23.38 5.56
C ARG A 124 11.52 23.38 4.85
N TYR A 125 12.40 24.30 5.20
CA TYR A 125 13.80 24.19 4.79
C TYR A 125 14.45 23.00 5.48
N PHE A 126 15.19 22.22 4.72
CA PHE A 126 15.85 21.02 5.23
C PHE A 126 16.83 21.36 6.37
N LYS A 127 17.55 22.45 6.23
CA LYS A 127 18.47 22.97 7.25
C LYS A 127 17.82 23.16 8.63
N GLU A 128 16.53 23.52 8.68
CA GLU A 128 15.79 23.76 9.92
C GLU A 128 15.43 22.48 10.67
N ILE A 129 15.35 21.34 9.95
CA ILE A 129 14.82 20.09 10.50
C ILE A 129 15.72 18.87 10.25
N GLN A 130 16.90 19.06 9.65
CA GLN A 130 17.78 17.93 9.29
C GLN A 130 18.15 17.05 10.50
N ASP A 131 18.34 17.66 11.69
CA ASP A 131 18.70 16.96 12.93
C ASP A 131 17.53 16.19 13.55
N GLU A 132 16.32 16.36 13.02
CA GLU A 132 15.09 15.69 13.46
C GLU A 132 14.66 14.55 12.53
N LEU A 133 15.25 14.44 11.33
CA LEU A 133 14.90 13.44 10.32
C LEU A 133 15.73 12.16 10.55
N GLU A 134 15.30 11.34 11.50
CA GLU A 134 15.97 10.08 11.86
C GLU A 134 15.58 8.95 10.91
N ILE A 135 16.56 8.22 10.36
CA ILE A 135 16.34 7.02 9.56
C ILE A 135 15.94 5.87 10.49
N LEU A 136 14.75 5.31 10.28
CA LEU A 136 14.29 4.12 10.98
C LEU A 136 14.69 2.85 10.25
N GLU A 137 14.54 2.86 8.92
CA GLU A 137 14.74 1.68 8.10
C GLU A 137 15.07 2.06 6.65
N ILE A 138 15.90 1.24 6.00
CA ILE A 138 16.07 1.25 4.55
C ILE A 138 15.55 -0.08 4.03
N LEU A 139 14.41 -0.03 3.33
CA LEU A 139 13.76 -1.21 2.79
C LEU A 139 14.63 -1.89 1.71
N PRO A 140 14.61 -3.22 1.61
CA PRO A 140 15.35 -3.95 0.58
C PRO A 140 14.82 -3.68 -0.84
N SER A 141 13.53 -3.33 -0.97
CA SER A 141 12.86 -2.97 -2.23
C SER A 141 12.03 -1.71 -2.05
N VAL A 142 11.59 -1.12 -3.15
CA VAL A 142 10.71 0.06 -3.15
C VAL A 142 9.40 -0.28 -2.42
N PHE A 143 8.99 0.61 -1.51
CA PHE A 143 7.70 0.54 -0.81
C PHE A 143 6.56 0.66 -1.83
N ASP A 144 5.72 -0.34 -1.89
CA ASP A 144 4.62 -0.45 -2.84
C ASP A 144 3.24 -0.55 -2.16
N GLY A 145 3.19 -0.16 -0.89
CA GLY A 145 1.99 -0.20 -0.05
C GLY A 145 2.26 -0.83 1.31
N GLU A 146 1.21 -1.22 2.01
CA GLU A 146 1.33 -1.83 3.34
C GLU A 146 2.10 -3.15 3.26
N SER A 147 3.09 -3.32 4.13
CA SER A 147 3.76 -4.59 4.35
C SER A 147 2.75 -5.66 4.79
N PHE A 148 3.09 -6.93 4.62
CA PHE A 148 2.24 -8.02 5.09
C PHE A 148 1.96 -7.87 6.61
N PRO A 149 0.69 -7.68 7.02
CA PRO A 149 0.36 -7.29 8.41
C PRO A 149 0.33 -8.49 9.38
N GLY A 150 0.71 -9.68 8.94
CA GLY A 150 0.43 -10.94 9.63
C GLY A 150 -0.96 -11.49 9.26
N TYR A 151 -1.09 -12.82 9.30
CA TYR A 151 -2.28 -13.54 8.81
C TYR A 151 -3.59 -13.09 9.47
N ASP A 152 -3.58 -12.84 10.77
CA ASP A 152 -4.76 -12.44 11.56
C ASP A 152 -5.30 -11.06 11.20
N ASN A 153 -4.48 -10.24 10.54
CA ASN A 153 -4.82 -8.88 10.15
C ASN A 153 -5.13 -8.72 8.67
N VAL A 154 -5.13 -9.82 7.91
CA VAL A 154 -5.42 -9.77 6.47
C VAL A 154 -6.89 -9.48 6.22
N ARG A 155 -7.15 -8.32 5.61
CA ARG A 155 -8.45 -7.88 5.14
C ARG A 155 -8.29 -7.02 3.90
N LEU A 156 -8.43 -7.61 2.72
CA LEU A 156 -8.13 -7.00 1.44
C LEU A 156 -9.39 -6.81 0.59
N SER A 157 -9.53 -5.67 -0.07
CA SER A 157 -10.45 -5.55 -1.20
C SER A 157 -9.93 -6.37 -2.39
N PHE A 158 -10.79 -6.57 -3.41
CA PHE A 158 -10.35 -7.20 -4.66
C PHE A 158 -9.18 -6.46 -5.28
N GLN A 159 -9.24 -5.12 -5.37
CA GLN A 159 -8.20 -4.29 -5.98
C GLN A 159 -6.86 -4.37 -5.24
N GLN A 160 -6.90 -4.42 -3.90
CA GLN A 160 -5.69 -4.60 -3.09
C GLN A 160 -5.07 -5.97 -3.34
N LEU A 161 -5.86 -7.04 -3.34
CA LEU A 161 -5.39 -8.39 -3.62
C LEU A 161 -4.87 -8.52 -5.05
N GLU A 162 -5.55 -7.94 -6.04
CA GLU A 162 -5.11 -7.88 -7.43
C GLU A 162 -3.74 -7.17 -7.54
N THR A 163 -3.57 -6.04 -6.88
CA THR A 163 -2.30 -5.29 -6.85
C THR A 163 -1.17 -6.12 -6.24
N ILE A 164 -1.41 -6.79 -5.11
CA ILE A 164 -0.45 -7.67 -4.45
C ILE A 164 0.04 -8.76 -5.40
N ILE A 165 -0.90 -9.43 -6.07
CA ILE A 165 -0.61 -10.58 -6.94
C ILE A 165 0.04 -10.12 -8.26
N THR A 166 -0.48 -9.09 -8.91
CA THR A 166 0.01 -8.64 -10.22
C THR A 166 1.38 -7.97 -10.11
N ARG A 167 1.62 -7.20 -9.06
CA ARG A 167 2.92 -6.56 -8.78
C ARG A 167 3.90 -7.51 -8.07
N LYS A 168 3.48 -8.73 -7.73
CA LYS A 168 4.30 -9.74 -7.04
C LYS A 168 5.00 -9.19 -5.79
N LYS A 169 4.22 -8.52 -4.91
CA LYS A 169 4.76 -7.97 -3.65
C LYS A 169 5.46 -9.06 -2.85
N SER A 170 6.79 -8.96 -2.70
CA SER A 170 7.65 -10.07 -2.26
C SER A 170 7.31 -10.58 -0.86
N ASP A 171 6.99 -9.70 0.09
CA ASP A 171 6.60 -10.04 1.46
C ASP A 171 5.25 -10.77 1.50
N TRP A 172 4.25 -10.29 0.73
CA TRP A 172 2.96 -10.93 0.59
C TRP A 172 3.06 -12.27 -0.15
N ILE A 173 3.79 -12.31 -1.27
CA ILE A 173 3.98 -13.56 -2.02
C ILE A 173 4.68 -14.60 -1.15
N GLY A 174 5.75 -14.21 -0.44
CA GLY A 174 6.46 -15.09 0.51
C GLY A 174 5.55 -15.61 1.62
N ALA A 175 4.65 -14.77 2.14
CA ALA A 175 3.68 -15.16 3.17
C ALA A 175 2.60 -16.11 2.65
N LEU A 176 2.10 -15.91 1.42
CA LEU A 176 0.94 -16.64 0.91
C LEU A 176 1.27 -17.94 0.16
N GLN A 177 2.48 -18.04 -0.48
CA GLN A 177 2.79 -19.13 -1.42
C GLN A 177 2.89 -20.52 -0.79
N ASN A 178 3.29 -20.63 0.48
CA ASN A 178 3.45 -21.90 1.18
C ASN A 178 2.52 -22.01 2.39
N GLN A 179 1.37 -21.36 2.31
CA GLN A 179 0.43 -21.24 3.42
C GLN A 179 -0.88 -21.94 3.10
N LYS A 180 -1.27 -22.87 3.97
CA LYS A 180 -2.62 -23.43 3.99
C LYS A 180 -3.51 -22.57 4.88
N ALA A 181 -4.81 -22.48 4.55
CA ALA A 181 -5.71 -21.59 5.27
C ALA A 181 -7.18 -22.01 5.13
N VAL A 182 -7.97 -21.58 6.10
CA VAL A 182 -9.41 -21.33 5.92
C VAL A 182 -9.59 -19.82 5.76
N TYR A 183 -10.28 -19.40 4.71
CA TYR A 183 -10.46 -17.98 4.38
C TYR A 183 -11.93 -17.64 4.15
N LEU A 184 -12.21 -16.35 4.26
CA LEU A 184 -13.52 -15.76 4.11
C LEU A 184 -13.52 -14.77 2.95
N ILE A 185 -14.52 -14.88 2.07
CA ILE A 185 -14.89 -13.83 1.13
C ILE A 185 -16.22 -13.23 1.58
N THR A 186 -16.23 -11.90 1.76
CA THR A 186 -17.41 -11.14 2.16
C THR A 186 -17.88 -10.28 1.00
N ASP A 187 -19.13 -10.42 0.60
CA ASP A 187 -19.80 -9.47 -0.27
C ASP A 187 -20.31 -8.29 0.55
N LYS A 188 -19.61 -7.18 0.47
CA LYS A 188 -19.91 -5.95 1.25
C LYS A 188 -21.25 -5.30 0.88
N SER A 189 -21.81 -5.62 -0.28
CA SER A 189 -23.08 -5.01 -0.73
C SER A 189 -24.30 -5.58 -0.03
N ASN A 190 -24.22 -6.85 0.42
CA ASN A 190 -25.36 -7.55 0.99
C ASN A 190 -25.03 -8.40 2.24
N GLY A 191 -23.75 -8.44 2.65
CA GLY A 191 -23.27 -9.19 3.81
C GLY A 191 -23.16 -10.71 3.61
N LYS A 192 -23.40 -11.24 2.41
CA LYS A 192 -23.26 -12.68 2.13
C LYS A 192 -21.81 -13.14 2.20
N LEU A 193 -21.61 -14.33 2.71
CA LEU A 193 -20.32 -14.91 3.02
C LEU A 193 -20.04 -16.15 2.16
N TYR A 194 -18.79 -16.33 1.81
CA TYR A 194 -18.24 -17.56 1.27
C TYR A 194 -17.02 -17.98 2.09
N VAL A 195 -17.07 -19.17 2.67
CA VAL A 195 -15.94 -19.80 3.35
C VAL A 195 -15.27 -20.78 2.39
N GLY A 196 -13.96 -20.69 2.25
CA GLY A 196 -13.17 -21.61 1.43
C GLY A 196 -11.91 -22.04 2.15
N SER A 197 -11.27 -23.07 1.61
CA SER A 197 -9.97 -23.55 2.08
C SER A 197 -8.90 -23.53 1.00
N ALA A 198 -7.67 -23.43 1.45
CA ALA A 198 -6.46 -23.58 0.66
C ALA A 198 -5.65 -24.75 1.23
N THR A 199 -5.53 -25.83 0.45
CA THR A 199 -4.87 -27.09 0.80
C THR A 199 -3.77 -27.39 -0.21
N SER A 200 -2.99 -28.46 0.00
CA SER A 200 -1.94 -28.89 -0.94
C SER A 200 -2.51 -29.17 -2.33
N ASP A 201 -3.67 -29.82 -2.40
CA ASP A 201 -4.28 -30.26 -3.65
C ASP A 201 -4.79 -29.10 -4.52
N ASN A 202 -5.07 -27.92 -3.92
CA ASN A 202 -5.61 -26.77 -4.65
C ASN A 202 -4.64 -25.56 -4.72
N GLY A 203 -3.33 -25.81 -4.51
CA GLY A 203 -2.27 -24.83 -4.74
C GLY A 203 -2.07 -23.86 -3.59
N MET A 204 -2.55 -24.17 -2.39
CA MET A 204 -2.41 -23.33 -1.21
C MET A 204 -3.03 -21.92 -1.39
N LEU A 205 -2.73 -20.98 -0.50
CA LEU A 205 -3.47 -19.72 -0.42
C LEU A 205 -3.19 -18.78 -1.60
N LEU A 206 -1.94 -18.69 -2.06
CA LEU A 206 -1.57 -17.81 -3.18
C LEU A 206 -2.28 -18.22 -4.47
N ASP A 207 -2.24 -19.51 -4.81
CA ASP A 207 -2.84 -20.01 -6.05
C ASP A 207 -4.37 -19.92 -6.01
N ARG A 208 -4.96 -20.23 -4.84
CA ARG A 208 -6.40 -20.05 -4.63
C ARG A 208 -6.83 -18.60 -4.84
N TRP A 209 -6.15 -17.66 -4.23
CA TRP A 209 -6.50 -16.26 -4.37
C TRP A 209 -6.18 -15.71 -5.75
N THR A 210 -5.11 -16.20 -6.39
CA THR A 210 -4.82 -15.88 -7.80
C THR A 210 -5.96 -16.31 -8.73
N SER A 211 -6.58 -17.47 -8.47
CA SER A 211 -7.74 -17.93 -9.28
C SER A 211 -8.94 -16.99 -9.16
N TYR A 212 -9.20 -16.44 -7.95
CA TYR A 212 -10.28 -15.45 -7.78
C TYR A 212 -9.98 -14.14 -8.51
N ILE A 213 -8.73 -13.68 -8.51
CA ILE A 213 -8.35 -12.47 -9.26
C ILE A 213 -8.52 -12.68 -10.76
N LYS A 214 -8.21 -13.86 -11.28
CA LYS A 214 -8.35 -14.17 -12.72
C LYS A 214 -9.80 -14.27 -13.18
N ASN A 215 -10.68 -14.89 -12.40
CA ASN A 215 -12.03 -15.27 -12.85
C ASN A 215 -13.18 -14.90 -11.91
N GLY A 216 -12.88 -14.36 -10.73
CA GLY A 216 -13.85 -13.92 -9.73
C GLY A 216 -14.53 -15.03 -8.92
N HIS A 217 -14.40 -16.30 -9.33
CA HIS A 217 -15.18 -17.39 -8.73
C HIS A 217 -14.36 -18.56 -8.19
N GLY A 218 -13.06 -18.68 -8.58
CA GLY A 218 -12.20 -19.78 -8.10
C GLY A 218 -12.79 -21.18 -8.29
N GLY A 219 -13.71 -21.37 -9.24
CA GLY A 219 -14.41 -22.64 -9.47
C GLY A 219 -15.70 -22.85 -8.66
N ASN A 220 -16.11 -21.92 -7.79
CA ASN A 220 -17.34 -22.05 -7.01
C ASN A 220 -18.59 -21.80 -7.86
N LYS A 221 -19.58 -22.73 -7.79
CA LYS A 221 -20.81 -22.67 -8.60
C LYS A 221 -21.68 -21.45 -8.33
N SER A 222 -21.86 -21.06 -7.05
CA SER A 222 -22.66 -19.89 -6.68
C SER A 222 -22.01 -18.60 -7.16
N LEU A 223 -20.70 -18.49 -7.07
CA LEU A 223 -19.97 -17.32 -7.55
C LEU A 223 -19.96 -17.24 -9.08
N ILE A 224 -19.93 -18.39 -9.79
CA ILE A 224 -20.13 -18.46 -11.24
C ILE A 224 -21.51 -17.90 -11.61
N ALA A 225 -22.56 -18.34 -10.91
CA ALA A 225 -23.91 -17.83 -11.13
C ALA A 225 -24.02 -16.33 -10.85
N LEU A 226 -23.42 -15.84 -9.76
CA LEU A 226 -23.39 -14.43 -9.42
C LEU A 226 -22.71 -13.58 -10.50
N ILE A 227 -21.57 -14.04 -11.05
CA ILE A 227 -20.88 -13.35 -12.14
C ILE A 227 -21.72 -13.33 -13.42
N LYS A 228 -22.41 -14.42 -13.74
CA LYS A 228 -23.34 -14.44 -14.89
C LYS A 228 -24.49 -13.45 -14.74
N GLU A 229 -24.97 -13.25 -13.52
CA GLU A 229 -26.08 -12.33 -13.21
C GLU A 229 -25.62 -10.85 -13.15
N LYS A 230 -24.55 -10.56 -12.42
CA LYS A 230 -24.14 -9.20 -12.07
C LYS A 230 -22.87 -8.70 -12.75
N GLY A 231 -22.17 -9.55 -13.47
CA GLY A 231 -20.90 -9.25 -14.12
C GLY A 231 -19.67 -9.32 -13.18
N PHE A 232 -18.49 -9.37 -13.77
CA PHE A 232 -17.23 -9.48 -13.00
C PHE A 232 -16.91 -8.20 -12.23
N ASP A 233 -17.30 -7.03 -12.73
CA ASP A 233 -17.06 -5.74 -12.04
C ASP A 233 -17.82 -5.66 -10.71
N TYR A 234 -18.93 -6.38 -10.55
CA TYR A 234 -19.59 -6.50 -9.26
C TYR A 234 -18.67 -7.13 -8.20
N ILE A 235 -17.97 -8.21 -8.56
CA ILE A 235 -16.99 -8.87 -7.68
C ILE A 235 -15.86 -7.91 -7.32
N LYS A 236 -15.30 -7.21 -8.31
CA LYS A 236 -14.21 -6.26 -8.11
C LYS A 236 -14.56 -5.13 -7.12
N ASN A 237 -15.80 -4.68 -7.15
CA ASN A 237 -16.22 -3.55 -6.33
C ASN A 237 -16.69 -3.96 -4.92
N ASN A 238 -17.17 -5.19 -4.76
CA ASN A 238 -17.87 -5.57 -3.54
C ASN A 238 -17.17 -6.64 -2.70
N PHE A 239 -16.25 -7.42 -3.27
CA PHE A 239 -15.65 -8.54 -2.52
C PHE A 239 -14.47 -8.09 -1.66
N GLN A 240 -14.43 -8.65 -0.45
CA GLN A 240 -13.36 -8.53 0.52
C GLN A 240 -12.85 -9.91 0.91
N TYR A 241 -11.54 -10.05 1.03
CA TYR A 241 -10.83 -11.30 1.32
C TYR A 241 -10.18 -11.22 2.70
N SER A 242 -10.41 -12.23 3.55
CA SER A 242 -9.83 -12.30 4.90
C SER A 242 -9.39 -13.73 5.20
N ILE A 243 -8.43 -13.91 6.10
CA ILE A 243 -8.00 -15.22 6.60
C ILE A 243 -8.70 -15.47 7.92
N LEU A 244 -9.36 -16.63 8.06
CA LEU A 244 -9.96 -17.06 9.32
C LEU A 244 -8.99 -17.87 10.17
N GLU A 245 -8.27 -18.80 9.54
CA GLU A 245 -7.23 -19.62 10.17
C GLU A 245 -6.12 -19.88 9.18
N ASN A 246 -4.89 -19.88 9.64
CA ASN A 246 -3.71 -20.19 8.82
C ASN A 246 -2.94 -21.39 9.37
N TYR A 247 -2.34 -22.16 8.48
CA TYR A 247 -1.63 -23.40 8.78
C TYR A 247 -0.36 -23.51 7.95
N ASN A 248 0.67 -24.15 8.50
CA ASN A 248 1.88 -24.44 7.74
C ASN A 248 1.62 -25.48 6.63
N ALA A 249 2.50 -25.53 5.65
CA ALA A 249 2.39 -26.42 4.49
C ALA A 249 2.34 -27.93 4.86
N LYS A 250 2.85 -28.33 6.03
CA LYS A 250 2.90 -29.73 6.48
C LYS A 250 1.65 -30.19 7.22
N THR A 251 0.74 -29.27 7.56
CA THR A 251 -0.53 -29.63 8.22
C THR A 251 -1.36 -30.54 7.31
N ASP A 252 -1.96 -31.59 7.87
CA ASP A 252 -2.84 -32.51 7.14
C ASP A 252 -4.04 -31.73 6.56
N ASP A 253 -4.31 -31.94 5.27
CA ASP A 253 -5.41 -31.27 4.57
C ASP A 253 -6.79 -31.60 5.17
N ASN A 254 -6.96 -32.77 5.76
CA ASN A 254 -8.20 -33.14 6.44
C ASN A 254 -8.51 -32.24 7.64
N VAL A 255 -7.49 -31.79 8.37
CA VAL A 255 -7.69 -30.83 9.47
C VAL A 255 -8.27 -29.54 8.92
N ILE A 256 -7.73 -29.03 7.82
CA ILE A 256 -8.16 -27.79 7.19
C ILE A 256 -9.58 -27.90 6.64
N LEU A 257 -9.90 -29.02 5.99
CA LEU A 257 -11.24 -29.30 5.47
C LEU A 257 -12.30 -29.43 6.58
N GLN A 258 -11.94 -30.03 7.73
CA GLN A 258 -12.81 -30.06 8.91
C GLN A 258 -13.04 -28.65 9.48
N ARG A 259 -12.00 -27.81 9.53
CA ARG A 259 -12.15 -26.44 9.99
C ARG A 259 -12.96 -25.58 9.01
N GLU A 260 -12.78 -25.77 7.71
CA GLU A 260 -13.62 -25.13 6.69
C GLU A 260 -15.10 -25.48 6.91
N GLN A 261 -15.41 -26.76 7.13
CA GLN A 261 -16.80 -27.21 7.39
C GLN A 261 -17.34 -26.57 8.68
N TRP A 262 -16.56 -26.56 9.75
CA TRP A 262 -16.93 -25.92 11.00
C TRP A 262 -17.27 -24.43 10.84
N TRP A 263 -16.44 -23.70 10.08
CA TRP A 263 -16.68 -22.27 9.78
C TRP A 263 -17.93 -22.07 8.90
N LYS A 264 -18.18 -22.94 7.93
CA LYS A 264 -19.42 -22.89 7.12
C LYS A 264 -20.67 -23.01 7.99
N GLU A 265 -20.63 -23.90 8.97
CA GLU A 265 -21.74 -24.13 9.92
C GLU A 265 -21.89 -22.96 10.91
N THR A 266 -20.76 -22.48 11.44
CA THR A 266 -20.73 -21.37 12.40
C THR A 266 -21.26 -20.08 11.78
N LEU A 267 -20.80 -19.74 10.59
CA LEU A 267 -21.17 -18.51 9.86
C LEU A 267 -22.46 -18.67 9.03
N LYS A 268 -23.06 -19.87 9.03
CA LYS A 268 -24.27 -20.19 8.25
C LYS A 268 -24.13 -19.83 6.76
N SER A 269 -22.91 -19.92 6.22
CA SER A 269 -22.63 -19.52 4.86
C SER A 269 -23.23 -20.43 3.78
N LYS A 270 -23.71 -21.63 4.17
CA LYS A 270 -24.53 -22.50 3.33
C LYS A 270 -25.99 -22.01 3.24
N ASP A 271 -26.54 -21.54 4.36
CA ASP A 271 -27.96 -21.16 4.46
C ASP A 271 -28.18 -19.74 3.90
N PHE A 272 -27.27 -18.81 4.21
CA PHE A 272 -27.43 -17.39 3.90
C PHE A 272 -26.33 -16.81 2.99
N GLY A 273 -25.33 -17.60 2.60
CA GLY A 273 -24.17 -17.15 1.83
C GLY A 273 -24.04 -17.77 0.45
N TYR A 274 -22.80 -17.96 0.03
CA TYR A 274 -22.42 -18.50 -1.29
C TYR A 274 -21.84 -19.92 -1.25
N ASN A 275 -21.87 -20.62 -0.12
CA ASN A 275 -21.48 -22.02 -0.04
C ASN A 275 -22.67 -22.92 -0.43
N CYS A 276 -22.44 -23.85 -1.38
CA CYS A 276 -23.48 -24.74 -1.85
C CYS A 276 -23.38 -26.18 -1.27
N ASN A 277 -22.29 -26.47 -0.52
CA ASN A 277 -22.00 -27.84 -0.03
C ASN A 277 -21.82 -27.86 1.48
#